data_f1aee3c8b8497cb2565fa1e59c9c33c4
#
_entry.id   f1aee3c8b8497cb2565fa1e59c9c33c4
#
_cell.length_a   1.000
_cell.length_b   1.000
_cell.length_c   1.000
_cell.angle_alpha   90.00
_cell.angle_beta   90.00
_cell.angle_gamma   90.00
#
_symmetry.space_group_name_H-M   'P 1'
#
loop_
_entity.id
_entity.type
_entity.pdbx_description
1 polymer ?
#
loop_
_entity_poly.entity_id
_entity_poly.type
_entity_poly.pdbx_seq_one_letter_code
_entity_poly.pdbx_strand_id
1 'polypeptide(L)'
;MSLSWAFPKTSDLEQLFAQIQVKDRIPTGILKFLDNCTQDQKFAIACSGGADSTFLTFLLFYKFPFLQDRMVLCHFNHRLRGEDSGLDEEFVQEMALYLGI
;
A
#
# COMPACT_ATOMS: atom_id res chain seq x y z
N MET A 1 13.89 9.30 12.17
CA MET A 1 12.58 9.97 12.29
C MET A 1 11.58 9.04 12.94
N SER A 2 10.95 9.47 14.01
CA SER A 2 9.92 8.65 14.66
C SER A 2 8.59 8.85 13.97
N LEU A 3 7.83 7.75 13.85
CA LEU A 3 6.51 7.78 13.23
C LEU A 3 5.44 8.06 14.29
N SER A 4 4.41 8.86 13.94
CA SER A 4 3.26 9.11 14.81
C SER A 4 2.39 7.87 14.96
N TRP A 5 2.39 7.00 13.96
CA TRP A 5 1.60 5.77 13.94
C TRP A 5 2.47 4.58 14.31
N ALA A 6 1.91 3.68 15.12
CA ALA A 6 2.62 2.48 15.53
C ALA A 6 2.38 1.36 14.51
N PHE A 7 3.30 1.21 13.58
CA PHE A 7 3.23 0.12 12.61
C PHE A 7 3.85 -1.15 13.18
N PRO A 8 3.32 -2.34 12.82
CA PRO A 8 3.90 -3.61 13.23
C PRO A 8 5.30 -3.78 12.67
N LYS A 9 6.06 -4.73 13.23
CA LYS A 9 7.35 -5.07 12.67
C LYS A 9 7.19 -5.65 11.28
N THR A 10 8.13 -5.32 10.38
CA THR A 10 8.10 -5.82 9.00
C THR A 10 7.99 -7.35 8.95
N SER A 11 8.75 -8.04 9.81
CA SER A 11 8.72 -9.51 9.84
C SER A 11 7.34 -10.06 10.20
N ASP A 12 6.60 -9.38 11.08
CA ASP A 12 5.26 -9.81 11.46
C ASP A 12 4.28 -9.65 10.30
N LEU A 13 4.39 -8.55 9.55
CA LEU A 13 3.56 -8.33 8.36
C LEU A 13 3.90 -9.31 7.25
N GLU A 14 5.18 -9.60 7.05
CA GLU A 14 5.59 -10.59 6.05
C GLU A 14 4.99 -11.96 6.34
N GLN A 15 5.02 -12.39 7.60
CA GLN A 15 4.43 -13.67 8.00
C GLN A 15 2.92 -13.68 7.82
N LEU A 16 2.25 -12.59 8.18
CA LEU A 16 0.81 -12.47 8.03
C LEU A 16 0.41 -12.58 6.56
N PHE A 17 1.06 -11.81 5.70
CA PHE A 17 0.71 -11.79 4.28
C PHE A 17 1.14 -13.06 3.56
N ALA A 18 2.15 -13.76 4.04
CA ALA A 18 2.54 -15.05 3.48
C ALA A 18 1.40 -16.08 3.56
N GLN A 19 0.50 -15.94 4.54
CA GLN A 19 -0.62 -16.86 4.73
C GLN A 19 -1.82 -16.54 3.83
N ILE A 20 -1.82 -15.38 3.17
CA ILE A 20 -2.95 -14.94 2.35
C ILE A 20 -2.79 -15.50 0.94
N GLN A 21 -3.87 -16.11 0.43
CA GLN A 21 -3.90 -16.58 -0.96
C GLN A 21 -4.27 -15.44 -1.88
N VAL A 22 -3.31 -15.01 -2.70
CA VAL A 22 -3.49 -13.86 -3.59
C VAL A 22 -4.66 -14.07 -4.54
N LYS A 23 -4.79 -15.27 -5.11
CA LYS A 23 -5.85 -15.57 -6.08
C LYS A 23 -7.25 -15.45 -5.48
N ASP A 24 -7.38 -15.52 -4.17
CA ASP A 24 -8.67 -15.39 -3.49
C ASP A 24 -8.99 -13.93 -3.13
N ARG A 25 -8.00 -13.03 -3.25
CA ARG A 25 -8.13 -11.63 -2.84
C ARG A 25 -8.03 -10.63 -3.98
N ILE A 26 -7.36 -11.02 -5.06
CA ILE A 26 -7.13 -10.14 -6.20
C ILE A 26 -7.73 -10.79 -7.45
N PRO A 27 -8.57 -10.05 -8.21
CA PRO A 27 -9.13 -10.58 -9.45
C PRO A 27 -8.06 -11.03 -10.44
N THR A 28 -8.34 -12.10 -11.15
CA THR A 28 -7.41 -12.68 -12.12
C THR A 28 -6.96 -11.66 -13.17
N GLY A 29 -7.86 -10.76 -13.60
CA GLY A 29 -7.52 -9.74 -14.58
C GLY A 29 -6.43 -8.80 -14.08
N ILE A 30 -6.46 -8.45 -12.80
CA ILE A 30 -5.42 -7.60 -12.20
C ILE A 30 -4.10 -8.36 -12.11
N LEU A 31 -4.14 -9.65 -11.76
CA LEU A 31 -2.93 -10.47 -11.72
C LEU A 31 -2.28 -10.55 -13.09
N LYS A 32 -3.07 -10.74 -14.15
CA LYS A 32 -2.55 -10.77 -15.53
C LYS A 32 -1.97 -9.42 -15.92
N PHE A 33 -2.62 -8.33 -15.53
CA PHE A 33 -2.11 -6.99 -15.80
C PHE A 33 -0.73 -6.79 -15.16
N LEU A 34 -0.57 -7.20 -13.91
CA LEU A 34 0.71 -7.07 -13.20
C LEU A 34 1.80 -7.92 -13.85
N ASP A 35 1.46 -9.13 -14.29
CA ASP A 35 2.42 -10.03 -14.94
C ASP A 35 2.93 -9.48 -16.28
N ASN A 36 2.09 -8.68 -16.97
CA ASN A 36 2.42 -8.15 -18.27
C ASN A 36 3.09 -6.77 -18.21
N CYS A 37 3.24 -6.19 -17.03
CA CYS A 37 3.87 -4.89 -16.89
C CYS A 37 5.37 -4.97 -17.06
N THR A 38 5.95 -3.97 -17.73
CA THR A 38 7.39 -3.91 -17.92
C THR A 38 8.08 -3.43 -16.64
N GLN A 39 9.39 -3.69 -16.54
CA GLN A 39 10.17 -3.31 -15.35
C GLN A 39 10.29 -1.80 -15.17
N ASP A 40 10.07 -1.02 -16.23
CA ASP A 40 10.19 0.44 -16.17
C ASP A 40 8.92 1.13 -15.70
N GLN A 41 7.82 0.40 -15.61
CA GLN A 41 6.53 0.97 -15.22
C GLN A 41 6.42 1.10 -13.71
N LYS A 42 5.90 2.25 -13.27
CA LYS A 42 5.58 2.48 -11.86
C LYS A 42 4.10 2.27 -11.64
N PHE A 43 3.77 1.88 -10.42
CA PHE A 43 2.39 1.60 -10.03
C PHE A 43 1.95 2.65 -9.00
N ALA A 44 0.96 3.44 -9.38
CA ALA A 44 0.37 4.40 -8.46
C ALA A 44 -0.83 3.76 -7.77
N ILE A 45 -0.81 3.73 -6.45
CA ILE A 45 -1.91 3.20 -5.66
C ILE A 45 -2.63 4.38 -5.02
N ALA A 46 -3.91 4.52 -5.34
CA ALA A 46 -4.74 5.55 -4.73
C ALA A 46 -5.06 5.10 -3.30
N CYS A 47 -4.48 5.77 -2.33
CA CYS A 47 -4.62 5.41 -0.92
C CYS A 47 -5.40 6.49 -0.19
N SER A 48 -6.57 6.14 0.31
CA SER A 48 -7.44 7.09 1.02
C SER A 48 -7.08 7.25 2.49
N GLY A 49 -6.28 6.35 3.04
CA GLY A 49 -6.04 6.27 4.48
C GLY A 49 -7.01 5.34 5.19
N GLY A 50 -8.01 4.82 4.49
CA GLY A 50 -8.95 3.86 5.05
C GLY A 50 -8.41 2.44 5.04
N ALA A 51 -9.18 1.52 5.65
CA ALA A 51 -8.74 0.14 5.85
C ALA A 51 -8.53 -0.61 4.53
N ASP A 52 -9.42 -0.42 3.55
CA ASP A 52 -9.36 -1.18 2.30
C ASP A 52 -8.13 -0.82 1.47
N SER A 53 -7.86 0.48 1.31
CA SER A 53 -6.70 0.92 0.52
C SER A 53 -5.39 0.61 1.24
N THR A 54 -5.39 0.67 2.57
CA THR A 54 -4.23 0.30 3.38
C THR A 54 -3.93 -1.18 3.22
N PHE A 55 -4.94 -2.03 3.31
CA PHE A 55 -4.77 -3.46 3.12
C PHE A 55 -4.25 -3.78 1.72
N LEU A 56 -4.80 -3.14 0.70
CA LEU A 56 -4.35 -3.34 -0.68
C LEU A 56 -2.89 -2.96 -0.84
N THR A 57 -2.47 -1.84 -0.25
CA THR A 57 -1.08 -1.38 -0.32
C THR A 57 -0.14 -2.41 0.28
N PHE A 58 -0.43 -2.89 1.49
CA PHE A 58 0.40 -3.91 2.13
C PHE A 58 0.38 -5.22 1.37
N LEU A 59 -0.79 -5.63 0.87
CA LEU A 59 -0.92 -6.87 0.10
C LEU A 59 -0.03 -6.84 -1.14
N LEU A 60 -0.09 -5.76 -1.92
CA LEU A 60 0.74 -5.63 -3.12
C LEU A 60 2.21 -5.57 -2.77
N PHE A 61 2.57 -4.85 -1.71
CA PHE A 61 3.96 -4.70 -1.31
C PHE A 61 4.58 -6.04 -0.91
N TYR A 62 3.87 -6.82 -0.09
CA TYR A 62 4.45 -8.05 0.44
C TYR A 62 4.26 -9.29 -0.45
N LYS A 63 3.19 -9.33 -1.24
CA LYS A 63 2.94 -10.48 -2.12
C LYS A 63 3.59 -10.37 -3.49
N PHE A 64 3.99 -9.16 -3.87
CA PHE A 64 4.63 -8.91 -5.17
C PHE A 64 5.93 -8.15 -4.97
N PRO A 65 7.02 -8.84 -4.53
CA PRO A 65 8.28 -8.16 -4.24
C PRO A 65 8.83 -7.36 -5.42
N PHE A 66 8.54 -7.78 -6.66
CA PHE A 66 9.01 -7.06 -7.84
C PHE A 66 8.34 -5.68 -8.00
N LEU A 67 7.27 -5.40 -7.26
CA LEU A 67 6.62 -4.10 -7.28
C LEU A 67 7.22 -3.10 -6.28
N GLN A 68 7.95 -3.57 -5.27
CA GLN A 68 8.37 -2.73 -4.15
C GLN A 68 9.12 -1.49 -4.59
N ASP A 69 10.01 -1.61 -5.59
CA ASP A 69 10.78 -0.48 -6.09
C ASP A 69 10.01 0.42 -7.05
N ARG A 70 8.80 0.02 -7.41
CA ARG A 70 8.00 0.71 -8.42
C ARG A 70 6.67 1.23 -7.89
N MET A 71 6.41 1.06 -6.59
CA MET A 71 5.17 1.52 -5.99
C MET A 71 5.24 2.99 -5.60
N VAL A 72 4.17 3.71 -5.88
CA VAL A 72 3.98 5.10 -5.47
C VAL A 72 2.60 5.22 -4.85
N LEU A 73 2.52 5.82 -3.68
CA LEU A 73 1.23 6.09 -3.05
C LEU A 73 0.72 7.46 -3.44
N CYS A 74 -0.52 7.53 -3.88
CA CYS A 74 -1.19 8.78 -4.22
C CYS A 74 -2.34 9.01 -3.26
N HIS A 75 -2.37 10.19 -2.66
CA HIS A 75 -3.42 10.55 -1.73
C HIS A 75 -3.95 11.94 -2.10
N PHE A 76 -5.27 12.07 -2.14
CA PHE A 76 -5.91 13.35 -2.39
C PHE A 76 -6.61 13.81 -1.12
N ASN A 77 -6.15 14.93 -0.59
CA ASN A 77 -6.79 15.56 0.55
C ASN A 77 -7.87 16.50 0.02
N HIS A 78 -9.10 16.07 0.09
CA HIS A 78 -10.23 16.85 -0.42
C HIS A 78 -10.60 18.03 0.48
N ARG A 79 -10.07 18.05 1.70
CA ARG A 79 -10.34 19.10 2.69
C ARG A 79 -11.82 19.30 3.01
N LEU A 80 -12.63 18.31 2.71
CA LEU A 80 -14.06 18.34 2.96
C LEU A 80 -14.45 17.87 4.35
N ARG A 81 -13.52 17.20 5.04
CA ARG A 81 -13.75 16.63 6.37
C ARG A 81 -12.91 17.31 7.45
N GLY A 82 -12.35 18.47 7.17
CA GLY A 82 -11.55 19.19 8.14
C GLY A 82 -10.34 18.40 8.64
N GLU A 83 -10.26 18.20 9.94
CA GLU A 83 -9.11 17.56 10.56
C GLU A 83 -8.94 16.09 10.15
N ASP A 84 -10.04 15.38 9.85
CA ASP A 84 -9.98 13.98 9.46
C ASP A 84 -9.20 13.79 8.16
N SER A 85 -9.34 14.71 7.21
CA SER A 85 -8.60 14.65 5.95
C SER A 85 -7.11 14.80 6.18
N GLY A 86 -6.72 15.67 7.13
CA GLY A 86 -5.33 15.87 7.49
C GLY A 86 -4.72 14.65 8.14
N LEU A 87 -5.48 13.96 8.99
CA LEU A 87 -5.02 12.74 9.64
C LEU A 87 -4.83 11.60 8.64
N ASP A 88 -5.72 11.48 7.66
CA ASP A 88 -5.59 10.46 6.62
C ASP A 88 -4.33 10.72 5.78
N GLU A 89 -4.08 11.97 5.43
CA GLU A 89 -2.89 12.35 4.67
C GLU A 89 -1.62 12.01 5.44
N GLU A 90 -1.58 12.35 6.73
CA GLU A 90 -0.45 12.05 7.59
C GLU A 90 -0.22 10.54 7.69
N PHE A 91 -1.29 9.75 7.84
CA PHE A 91 -1.18 8.30 7.92
C PHE A 91 -0.58 7.71 6.64
N VAL A 92 -1.04 8.17 5.47
CA VAL A 92 -0.52 7.68 4.20
C VAL A 92 0.96 8.03 4.04
N GLN A 93 1.36 9.26 4.42
CA GLN A 93 2.76 9.66 4.38
C GLN A 93 3.63 8.78 5.25
N GLU A 94 3.20 8.50 6.47
CA GLU A 94 3.98 7.66 7.39
C GLU A 94 4.01 6.20 6.94
N MET A 95 2.93 5.71 6.34
CA MET A 95 2.93 4.36 5.76
C MET A 95 3.94 4.24 4.63
N ALA A 96 4.02 5.26 3.77
CA ALA A 96 5.01 5.28 2.69
C ALA A 96 6.43 5.27 3.26
N LEU A 97 6.70 6.05 4.31
CA LEU A 97 7.99 6.05 4.98
C LEU A 97 8.30 4.68 5.58
N TYR A 98 7.33 4.06 6.21
CA TYR A 98 7.48 2.74 6.82
C TYR A 98 7.85 1.68 5.77
N LEU A 99 7.22 1.75 4.60
CA LEU A 99 7.47 0.80 3.50
C LEU A 99 8.69 1.17 2.67
N GLY A 100 9.17 2.40 2.76
CA GLY A 100 10.31 2.87 1.99
C GLY A 100 9.98 3.20 0.54
N ILE A 101 8.76 3.64 0.28
CA ILE A 101 8.30 3.94 -1.08
C ILE A 101 7.91 5.40 -1.24
#